data_52697cdd3d521015999a576b80fdebaf
#
_entry.id   52697cdd3d521015999a576b80fdebaf
#
_cell.length_a   1.000
_cell.length_b   1.000
_cell.length_c   1.000
_cell.angle_alpha   90.00
_cell.angle_beta   90.00
_cell.angle_gamma   90.00
#
_symmetry.space_group_name_H-M   'P 1'
#
loop_
_entity.id
_entity.type
_entity.pdbx_description
1 polymer ?
#
loop_
_entity_poly.entity_id
_entity_poly.type
_entity_poly.pdbx_seq_one_letter_code
_entity_poly.pdbx_strand_id
1 'polypeptide(L)'
;MTEKYKDIIFDGSTFPDDKYKTVKVVLNDTIKTEYLPALEKLPYTKGLKLLMTAMTHMEGFRKGSRSYRTNNPGNVGNTDSGANKKLVTLSDGIQLQADHLKKIAEGKSKYYPLGKQITLKPFYSPEIANNPQYGLPANLPGYKFIYTGKLDQFIKIYSTGARVTNIYINTIVSYFAQNGITITPADKLIDIIAID
;
A
#
# COMPACT_ATOMS: atom_id res chain seq x y z
N MET A 1 26.36 -21.55 -7.75
CA MET A 1 25.31 -20.94 -6.92
C MET A 1 24.06 -20.90 -7.79
N THR A 2 23.15 -21.82 -7.60
CA THR A 2 21.88 -21.89 -8.33
C THR A 2 21.05 -20.64 -7.99
N GLU A 3 20.63 -19.91 -9.03
CA GLU A 3 19.73 -18.76 -8.88
C GLU A 3 18.48 -19.21 -8.10
N LYS A 4 18.34 -18.70 -6.90
CA LYS A 4 17.29 -19.07 -5.95
C LYS A 4 15.90 -18.49 -6.34
N TYR A 5 15.82 -17.66 -7.39
CA TYR A 5 14.59 -16.97 -7.79
C TYR A 5 14.47 -16.95 -9.31
N LYS A 6 13.35 -17.43 -9.80
CA LYS A 6 12.98 -17.29 -11.20
C LYS A 6 12.37 -15.92 -11.38
N ASP A 7 13.03 -15.04 -12.12
CA ASP A 7 12.47 -13.74 -12.47
C ASP A 7 11.27 -13.93 -13.38
N ILE A 8 10.09 -13.56 -12.92
CA ILE A 8 8.88 -13.53 -13.74
C ILE A 8 8.82 -12.14 -14.39
N ILE A 9 8.89 -12.13 -15.72
CA ILE A 9 8.76 -10.92 -16.52
C ILE A 9 7.28 -10.72 -16.82
N PHE A 10 6.73 -9.56 -16.45
CA PHE A 10 5.36 -9.18 -16.75
C PHE A 10 5.32 -8.11 -17.83
N ASP A 11 4.46 -8.31 -18.80
CA ASP A 11 4.21 -7.39 -19.93
C ASP A 11 3.21 -6.26 -19.60
N GLY A 12 2.82 -6.15 -18.35
CA GLY A 12 1.85 -5.13 -17.91
C GLY A 12 0.43 -5.66 -17.68
N SER A 13 0.22 -6.97 -17.82
CA SER A 13 -1.00 -7.64 -17.38
C SER A 13 -1.07 -7.74 -15.84
N THR A 14 -2.18 -8.21 -15.32
CA THR A 14 -2.33 -8.54 -13.90
C THR A 14 -1.35 -9.64 -13.50
N PHE A 15 -0.85 -9.57 -12.27
CA PHE A 15 0.06 -10.60 -11.75
C PHE A 15 -0.68 -11.94 -11.70
N PRO A 16 -0.19 -13.01 -12.37
CA PRO A 16 -0.97 -14.25 -12.63
C PRO A 16 -1.35 -15.03 -11.37
N ASP A 17 -0.61 -14.84 -10.26
CA ASP A 17 -0.86 -15.52 -8.99
C ASP A 17 -1.78 -14.72 -8.05
N ASP A 18 -2.23 -13.54 -8.47
CA ASP A 18 -3.04 -12.67 -7.64
C ASP A 18 -4.52 -13.05 -7.70
N LYS A 19 -4.99 -13.68 -6.63
CA LYS A 19 -6.41 -14.00 -6.44
C LYS A 19 -7.03 -12.91 -5.57
N TYR A 20 -7.67 -11.95 -6.22
CA TYR A 20 -8.37 -10.88 -5.52
C TYR A 20 -9.73 -11.37 -5.00
N LYS A 21 -10.04 -10.98 -3.76
CA LYS A 21 -11.29 -11.35 -3.08
C LYS A 21 -11.94 -10.12 -2.50
N THR A 22 -13.26 -10.04 -2.61
CA THR A 22 -14.04 -9.07 -1.84
C THR A 22 -14.00 -9.43 -0.37
N VAL A 23 -13.68 -8.44 0.46
CA VAL A 23 -13.62 -8.57 1.91
C VAL A 23 -14.47 -7.48 2.58
N LYS A 24 -15.02 -7.77 3.77
CA LYS A 24 -15.65 -6.73 4.58
C LYS A 24 -14.59 -5.95 5.33
N VAL A 25 -14.44 -4.68 5.00
CA VAL A 25 -13.50 -3.77 5.70
C VAL A 25 -14.23 -3.14 6.89
N VAL A 26 -13.71 -3.36 8.08
CA VAL A 26 -14.24 -2.78 9.33
C VAL A 26 -13.15 -1.93 9.95
N LEU A 27 -13.31 -0.62 9.87
CA LEU A 27 -12.36 0.33 10.46
C LEU A 27 -12.43 0.27 11.98
N ASN A 28 -11.27 0.38 12.63
CA ASN A 28 -11.21 0.48 14.09
C ASN A 28 -11.67 1.86 14.59
N ASP A 29 -11.96 1.94 15.88
CA ASP A 29 -12.53 3.16 16.47
C ASP A 29 -11.61 4.36 16.38
N THR A 30 -10.29 4.19 16.52
CA THR A 30 -9.32 5.29 16.36
C THR A 30 -9.38 5.92 14.97
N ILE A 31 -9.51 5.10 13.92
CA ILE A 31 -9.70 5.62 12.56
C ILE A 31 -11.02 6.39 12.46
N LYS A 32 -12.11 5.83 12.98
CA LYS A 32 -13.43 6.44 12.90
C LYS A 32 -13.53 7.75 13.69
N THR A 33 -12.94 7.82 14.89
CA THR A 33 -13.13 8.94 15.82
C THR A 33 -12.07 10.02 15.72
N GLU A 34 -10.87 9.71 15.21
CA GLU A 34 -9.76 10.66 15.15
C GLU A 34 -9.28 10.92 13.72
N TYR A 35 -8.99 9.85 12.95
CA TYR A 35 -8.43 10.00 11.61
C TYR A 35 -9.44 10.54 10.60
N LEU A 36 -10.62 9.92 10.47
CA LEU A 36 -11.63 10.36 9.51
C LEU A 36 -12.09 11.81 9.74
N PRO A 37 -12.41 12.25 10.97
CA PRO A 37 -12.76 13.65 11.20
C PRO A 37 -11.65 14.64 10.86
N ALA A 38 -10.38 14.26 11.02
CA ALA A 38 -9.25 15.09 10.62
C ALA A 38 -9.08 15.13 9.10
N LEU A 39 -9.24 13.98 8.42
CA LEU A 39 -9.14 13.86 6.96
C LEU A 39 -10.25 14.62 6.24
N GLU A 40 -11.49 14.59 6.76
CA GLU A 40 -12.65 15.24 6.13
C GLU A 40 -12.53 16.76 6.07
N LYS A 41 -11.77 17.37 6.97
CA LYS A 41 -11.50 18.82 6.96
C LYS A 41 -10.57 19.26 5.84
N LEU A 42 -9.93 18.31 5.15
CA LEU A 42 -8.94 18.62 4.12
C LEU A 42 -9.58 18.56 2.73
N PRO A 43 -9.16 19.46 1.81
CA PRO A 43 -9.74 19.59 0.49
C PRO A 43 -9.20 18.54 -0.49
N TYR A 44 -9.34 17.28 -0.13
CA TYR A 44 -8.96 16.16 -0.99
C TYR A 44 -10.17 15.56 -1.68
N THR A 45 -9.94 15.02 -2.88
CA THR A 45 -10.91 14.24 -3.62
C THR A 45 -11.38 13.02 -2.82
N LYS A 46 -12.55 12.53 -3.11
CA LYS A 46 -13.11 11.34 -2.47
C LYS A 46 -12.21 10.11 -2.66
N GLY A 47 -11.69 9.92 -3.89
CA GLY A 47 -10.79 8.81 -4.20
C GLY A 47 -9.51 8.83 -3.37
N LEU A 48 -8.87 10.00 -3.24
CA LEU A 48 -7.69 10.13 -2.39
C LEU A 48 -8.00 9.84 -0.92
N LYS A 49 -9.11 10.36 -0.39
CA LYS A 49 -9.55 10.11 0.99
C LYS A 49 -9.80 8.62 1.24
N LEU A 50 -10.48 7.94 0.33
CA LEU A 50 -10.74 6.50 0.45
C LEU A 50 -9.46 5.67 0.39
N LEU A 51 -8.56 5.98 -0.55
CA LEU A 51 -7.27 5.29 -0.66
C LEU A 51 -6.45 5.46 0.61
N MET A 52 -6.32 6.69 1.11
CA MET A 52 -5.60 6.99 2.34
C MET A 52 -6.20 6.27 3.55
N THR A 53 -7.53 6.20 3.66
CA THR A 53 -8.22 5.52 4.76
C THR A 53 -7.95 4.01 4.72
N ALA A 54 -8.09 3.38 3.56
CA ALA A 54 -7.82 1.95 3.40
C ALA A 54 -6.35 1.62 3.72
N MET A 55 -5.41 2.43 3.27
CA MET A 55 -4.00 2.27 3.58
C MET A 55 -3.71 2.47 5.07
N THR A 56 -4.27 3.49 5.69
CA THR A 56 -4.13 3.76 7.14
C THR A 56 -4.68 2.60 7.99
N HIS A 57 -5.77 1.98 7.56
CA HIS A 57 -6.29 0.76 8.17
C HIS A 57 -5.30 -0.39 8.08
N MET A 58 -4.71 -0.62 6.90
CA MET A 58 -3.71 -1.66 6.67
C MET A 58 -2.41 -1.42 7.45
N GLU A 59 -2.00 -0.16 7.63
CA GLU A 59 -0.84 0.23 8.46
C GLU A 59 -1.10 0.11 9.97
N GLY A 60 -2.30 -0.32 10.36
CA GLY A 60 -2.64 -0.59 11.74
C GLY A 60 -2.69 0.66 12.63
N PHE A 61 -3.15 1.79 12.10
CA PHE A 61 -3.33 3.01 12.88
C PHE A 61 -4.38 2.82 13.96
N ARG A 62 -3.92 2.77 15.22
CA ARG A 62 -4.76 2.60 16.41
C ARG A 62 -4.02 3.14 17.64
N LYS A 63 -4.76 3.48 18.70
CA LYS A 63 -4.17 3.89 19.98
C LYS A 63 -3.05 2.94 20.41
N GLY A 64 -1.89 3.49 20.75
CA GLY A 64 -0.71 2.74 21.15
C GLY A 64 0.14 2.16 20.02
N SER A 65 -0.30 2.19 18.76
CA SER A 65 0.54 1.78 17.63
C SER A 65 1.67 2.79 17.34
N ARG A 66 2.69 2.36 16.60
CA ARG A 66 3.77 3.24 16.18
C ARG A 66 3.24 4.41 15.34
N SER A 67 2.42 4.13 14.34
CA SER A 67 1.82 5.14 13.47
C SER A 67 1.00 6.18 14.24
N TYR A 68 0.28 5.76 15.29
CA TYR A 68 -0.46 6.64 16.18
C TYR A 68 0.47 7.54 17.01
N ARG A 69 1.46 6.96 17.71
CA ARG A 69 2.40 7.73 18.57
C ARG A 69 3.26 8.71 17.80
N THR A 70 3.44 8.49 16.51
CA THR A 70 4.25 9.37 15.64
C THR A 70 3.41 10.32 14.79
N ASN A 71 2.08 10.33 14.94
CA ASN A 71 1.16 11.09 14.09
C ASN A 71 1.38 10.81 12.58
N ASN A 72 1.80 9.58 12.22
CA ASN A 72 2.14 9.20 10.85
C ASN A 72 1.27 8.02 10.40
N PRO A 73 -0.02 8.26 10.06
CA PRO A 73 -0.99 7.21 9.79
C PRO A 73 -0.63 6.32 8.61
N GLY A 74 0.07 6.86 7.62
CA GLY A 74 0.54 6.09 6.44
C GLY A 74 1.93 5.49 6.60
N ASN A 75 2.55 5.55 7.77
CA ASN A 75 3.94 5.10 8.01
C ASN A 75 4.97 5.64 6.99
N VAL A 76 4.70 6.81 6.39
CA VAL A 76 5.52 7.38 5.32
C VAL A 76 6.93 7.74 5.83
N GLY A 77 7.95 7.18 5.19
CA GLY A 77 9.35 7.41 5.55
C GLY A 77 9.80 6.71 6.83
N ASN A 78 8.99 5.81 7.37
CA ASN A 78 9.39 4.92 8.46
C ASN A 78 10.17 3.72 7.89
N THR A 79 11.18 3.27 8.64
CA THR A 79 11.96 2.07 8.32
C THR A 79 11.77 1.01 9.39
N ASP A 80 11.99 -0.25 9.02
CA ASP A 80 11.93 -1.37 9.97
C ASP A 80 13.04 -1.28 11.02
N SER A 81 14.14 -0.59 10.72
CA SER A 81 15.25 -0.34 11.64
C SER A 81 14.97 0.72 12.71
N GLY A 82 13.75 1.27 12.80
CA GLY A 82 13.32 2.10 13.91
C GLY A 82 13.45 3.60 13.74
N ALA A 83 13.93 4.10 12.60
CA ALA A 83 13.87 5.52 12.28
C ALA A 83 12.43 5.94 11.96
N ASN A 84 11.73 6.42 12.97
CA ASN A 84 10.33 6.85 12.83
C ASN A 84 10.26 8.35 12.58
N LYS A 85 9.64 8.74 11.47
CA LYS A 85 9.29 10.13 11.22
C LYS A 85 8.12 10.52 12.12
N LYS A 86 8.42 11.32 13.15
CA LYS A 86 7.42 11.87 14.05
C LYS A 86 6.92 13.21 13.52
N LEU A 87 5.61 13.36 13.36
CA LEU A 87 4.94 14.58 12.96
C LEU A 87 4.39 15.29 14.19
N VAL A 88 4.22 16.61 14.11
CA VAL A 88 3.72 17.42 15.23
C VAL A 88 2.25 17.11 15.49
N THR A 89 1.44 17.07 14.43
CA THR A 89 0.01 16.80 14.52
C THR A 89 -0.42 15.64 13.61
N LEU A 90 -1.58 15.08 13.86
CA LEU A 90 -2.20 14.10 12.97
C LEU A 90 -2.47 14.70 11.58
N SER A 91 -2.83 15.97 11.52
CA SER A 91 -3.06 16.68 10.26
C SER A 91 -1.79 16.73 9.39
N ASP A 92 -0.62 16.99 10.01
CA ASP A 92 0.67 16.96 9.30
C ASP A 92 0.98 15.56 8.73
N GLY A 93 0.63 14.51 9.47
CA GLY A 93 0.80 13.13 9.02
C GLY A 93 -0.13 12.77 7.87
N ILE A 94 -1.37 13.23 7.91
CA ILE A 94 -2.34 13.07 6.81
C ILE A 94 -1.84 13.83 5.57
N GLN A 95 -1.37 15.05 5.71
CA GLN A 95 -0.80 15.83 4.61
C GLN A 95 0.42 15.14 4.00
N LEU A 96 1.33 14.63 4.82
CA LEU A 96 2.50 13.87 4.35
C LEU A 96 2.09 12.63 3.55
N GLN A 97 1.07 11.90 4.01
CA GLN A 97 0.54 10.73 3.31
C GLN A 97 -0.06 11.12 1.95
N ALA A 98 -0.87 12.18 1.90
CA ALA A 98 -1.47 12.69 0.67
C ALA A 98 -0.41 13.13 -0.35
N ASP A 99 0.58 13.90 0.08
CA ASP A 99 1.66 14.38 -0.78
C ASP A 99 2.51 13.24 -1.32
N HIS A 100 2.75 12.22 -0.50
CA HIS A 100 3.46 11.02 -0.91
C HIS A 100 2.70 10.26 -2.02
N LEU A 101 1.40 10.03 -1.83
CA LEU A 101 0.56 9.34 -2.82
C LEU A 101 0.42 10.14 -4.12
N LYS A 102 0.24 11.46 -4.04
CA LYS A 102 0.22 12.33 -5.23
C LYS A 102 1.53 12.26 -6.00
N LYS A 103 2.68 12.36 -5.33
CA LYS A 103 4.00 12.23 -5.98
C LYS A 103 4.18 10.88 -6.68
N ILE A 104 3.68 9.80 -6.09
CA ILE A 104 3.72 8.46 -6.70
C ILE A 104 2.82 8.42 -7.93
N ALA A 105 1.58 8.87 -7.81
CA ALA A 105 0.60 8.87 -8.90
C ALA A 105 1.06 9.69 -10.10
N GLU A 106 1.72 10.82 -9.85
CA GLU A 106 2.28 11.71 -10.88
C GLU A 106 3.64 11.23 -11.45
N GLY A 107 4.16 10.09 -10.99
CA GLY A 107 5.47 9.58 -11.42
C GLY A 107 6.68 10.39 -10.95
N LYS A 108 6.48 11.28 -9.98
CA LYS A 108 7.53 12.14 -9.41
C LYS A 108 8.35 11.46 -8.30
N SER A 109 8.01 10.24 -7.94
CA SER A 109 8.72 9.49 -6.92
C SER A 109 9.85 8.65 -7.52
N LYS A 110 11.06 8.81 -6.99
CA LYS A 110 12.21 8.02 -7.42
C LYS A 110 12.07 6.51 -7.16
N TYR A 111 11.21 6.13 -6.22
CA TYR A 111 10.96 4.72 -5.87
C TYR A 111 9.86 4.09 -6.72
N TYR A 112 9.08 4.91 -7.45
CA TYR A 112 7.96 4.50 -8.30
C TYR A 112 8.08 5.16 -9.68
N PRO A 113 9.17 4.88 -10.43
CA PRO A 113 9.47 5.60 -11.67
C PRO A 113 8.59 5.09 -12.81
N LEU A 114 7.61 5.89 -13.24
CA LEU A 114 6.73 5.56 -14.38
C LEU A 114 7.53 5.25 -15.64
N GLY A 115 7.13 4.21 -16.36
CA GLY A 115 7.74 3.77 -17.61
C GLY A 115 9.09 3.06 -17.45
N LYS A 116 9.57 2.85 -16.22
CA LYS A 116 10.84 2.17 -15.98
C LYS A 116 10.64 0.75 -15.45
N GLN A 117 11.62 -0.11 -15.74
CA GLN A 117 11.63 -1.46 -15.19
C GLN A 117 11.90 -1.43 -13.69
N ILE A 118 11.04 -2.09 -12.94
CA ILE A 118 11.18 -2.38 -11.52
C ILE A 118 11.59 -3.84 -11.35
N THR A 119 12.56 -4.08 -10.48
CA THR A 119 12.91 -5.43 -10.04
C THR A 119 12.65 -5.51 -8.54
N LEU A 120 11.67 -6.32 -8.15
CA LEU A 120 11.37 -6.62 -6.76
C LEU A 120 11.93 -7.99 -6.41
N LYS A 121 12.80 -8.02 -5.42
CA LYS A 121 13.19 -9.28 -4.76
C LYS A 121 12.32 -9.44 -3.52
N PRO A 122 11.73 -10.62 -3.28
CA PRO A 122 10.99 -10.82 -2.04
C PRO A 122 11.94 -10.62 -0.87
N PHE A 123 11.61 -9.65 -0.02
CA PHE A 123 12.36 -9.39 1.19
C PHE A 123 11.61 -10.03 2.37
N TYR A 124 12.12 -11.17 2.80
CA TYR A 124 11.77 -11.72 4.10
C TYR A 124 13.03 -11.78 4.93
N SER A 125 12.94 -11.35 6.18
CA SER A 125 14.00 -11.72 7.13
C SER A 125 14.10 -13.26 7.18
N PRO A 126 15.27 -13.81 7.40
CA PRO A 126 15.46 -15.27 7.52
C PRO A 126 14.49 -15.91 8.54
N GLU A 127 14.11 -15.18 9.58
CA GLU A 127 13.20 -15.63 10.62
C GLU A 127 11.77 -15.78 10.09
N ILE A 128 11.29 -14.85 9.24
CA ILE A 128 9.98 -14.94 8.60
C ILE A 128 9.98 -16.00 7.50
N ALA A 129 11.04 -16.04 6.69
CA ALA A 129 11.16 -17.00 5.59
C ALA A 129 11.17 -18.46 6.07
N ASN A 130 11.74 -18.72 7.25
CA ASN A 130 11.86 -20.05 7.82
C ASN A 130 10.73 -20.39 8.82
N ASN A 131 9.79 -19.51 9.08
CA ASN A 131 8.73 -19.75 10.03
C ASN A 131 7.51 -20.45 9.37
N PRO A 132 7.22 -21.74 9.70
CA PRO A 132 6.13 -22.50 9.11
C PRO A 132 4.75 -21.84 9.32
N GLN A 133 4.60 -21.02 10.36
CA GLN A 133 3.34 -20.34 10.69
C GLN A 133 2.89 -19.39 9.58
N TYR A 134 3.82 -18.85 8.79
CA TYR A 134 3.49 -17.94 7.70
C TYR A 134 3.16 -18.66 6.39
N GLY A 135 3.39 -19.98 6.30
CA GLY A 135 3.06 -20.81 5.14
C GLY A 135 3.63 -20.27 3.82
N LEU A 136 4.79 -19.60 3.89
CA LEU A 136 5.42 -19.01 2.72
C LEU A 136 6.13 -20.11 1.92
N PRO A 137 6.00 -20.13 0.59
CA PRO A 137 6.76 -21.05 -0.23
C PRO A 137 8.27 -20.79 -0.06
N ALA A 138 9.05 -21.85 -0.02
CA ALA A 138 10.51 -21.78 0.16
C ALA A 138 11.24 -20.95 -0.93
N ASN A 139 10.58 -20.74 -2.08
CA ASN A 139 11.08 -19.97 -3.20
C ASN A 139 10.00 -18.99 -3.67
N LEU A 140 10.07 -17.75 -3.19
CA LEU A 140 9.23 -16.67 -3.72
C LEU A 140 9.87 -16.09 -4.98
N PRO A 141 9.14 -16.00 -6.08
CA PRO A 141 9.67 -15.40 -7.31
C PRO A 141 9.96 -13.92 -7.08
N GLY A 142 11.07 -13.45 -7.62
CA GLY A 142 11.27 -12.02 -7.85
C GLY A 142 10.33 -11.55 -8.97
N TYR A 143 9.94 -10.29 -8.93
CA TYR A 143 9.10 -9.69 -9.97
C TYR A 143 9.90 -8.67 -10.77
N LYS A 144 9.83 -8.76 -12.11
CA LYS A 144 10.33 -7.71 -13.01
C LYS A 144 9.16 -7.22 -13.84
N PHE A 145 8.89 -5.93 -13.82
CA PHE A 145 7.81 -5.33 -14.61
C PHE A 145 8.10 -3.86 -14.93
N ILE A 146 7.47 -3.36 -15.97
CA ILE A 146 7.45 -1.92 -16.24
C ILE A 146 6.38 -1.29 -15.36
N TYR A 147 6.77 -0.33 -14.51
CA TYR A 147 5.82 0.38 -13.67
C TYR A 147 4.98 1.34 -14.51
N THR A 148 3.70 1.07 -14.60
CA THR A 148 2.73 1.88 -15.39
C THR A 148 1.76 2.67 -14.51
N GLY A 149 1.97 2.64 -13.19
CA GLY A 149 1.14 3.36 -12.22
C GLY A 149 -0.14 2.63 -11.81
N LYS A 150 -0.30 1.35 -12.15
CA LYS A 150 -1.44 0.54 -11.71
C LYS A 150 -1.43 0.32 -10.19
N LEU A 151 -2.62 0.19 -9.60
CA LEU A 151 -2.79 -0.02 -8.16
C LEU A 151 -2.06 -1.27 -7.67
N ASP A 152 -2.19 -2.40 -8.38
CA ASP A 152 -1.51 -3.65 -8.02
C ASP A 152 0.01 -3.51 -8.05
N GLN A 153 0.55 -2.86 -9.07
CA GLN A 153 1.98 -2.57 -9.18
C GLN A 153 2.46 -1.65 -8.05
N PHE A 154 1.69 -0.60 -7.75
CA PHE A 154 1.99 0.30 -6.64
C PHE A 154 2.07 -0.46 -5.32
N ILE A 155 1.06 -1.26 -5.01
CA ILE A 155 1.02 -2.00 -3.75
C ILE A 155 2.10 -3.08 -3.69
N LYS A 156 2.47 -3.72 -4.81
CA LYS A 156 3.59 -4.66 -4.83
C LYS A 156 4.93 -4.01 -4.48
N ILE A 157 5.15 -2.78 -4.92
CA ILE A 157 6.35 -2.01 -4.52
C ILE A 157 6.25 -1.56 -3.07
N TYR A 158 5.06 -1.10 -2.65
CA TYR A 158 4.82 -0.57 -1.32
C TYR A 158 4.89 -1.65 -0.24
N SER A 159 4.29 -2.80 -0.51
CA SER A 159 4.25 -3.96 0.41
C SER A 159 4.91 -5.16 -0.24
N THR A 160 6.18 -5.38 0.03
CA THR A 160 7.03 -6.37 -0.65
C THR A 160 6.74 -7.84 -0.31
N GLY A 161 5.75 -8.12 0.55
CA GLY A 161 5.35 -9.47 0.93
C GLY A 161 4.17 -9.99 0.11
N ALA A 162 4.32 -11.04 -0.70
CA ALA A 162 3.28 -11.57 -1.59
C ALA A 162 1.90 -11.77 -0.92
N ARG A 163 1.87 -12.33 0.30
CA ARG A 163 0.62 -12.54 1.06
C ARG A 163 -0.01 -11.23 1.51
N VAL A 164 0.81 -10.30 1.96
CA VAL A 164 0.35 -8.99 2.45
C VAL A 164 -0.15 -8.13 1.30
N THR A 165 0.47 -8.24 0.12
CA THR A 165 0.06 -7.49 -1.09
C THR A 165 -1.38 -7.77 -1.47
N ASN A 166 -1.79 -9.06 -1.56
CA ASN A 166 -3.16 -9.41 -1.93
C ASN A 166 -4.18 -8.95 -0.88
N ILE A 167 -3.86 -9.07 0.41
CA ILE A 167 -4.71 -8.56 1.49
C ILE A 167 -4.86 -7.04 1.36
N TYR A 168 -3.78 -6.35 1.06
CA TYR A 168 -3.76 -4.89 0.90
C TYR A 168 -4.64 -4.44 -0.27
N ILE A 169 -4.47 -5.05 -1.45
CA ILE A 169 -5.27 -4.74 -2.64
C ILE A 169 -6.75 -5.08 -2.40
N ASN A 170 -7.05 -6.26 -1.85
CA ASN A 170 -8.41 -6.66 -1.50
C ASN A 170 -9.09 -5.65 -0.57
N THR A 171 -8.36 -5.17 0.44
CA THR A 171 -8.87 -4.16 1.38
C THR A 171 -9.17 -2.85 0.66
N ILE A 172 -8.25 -2.35 -0.17
CA ILE A 172 -8.46 -1.09 -0.91
C ILE A 172 -9.68 -1.21 -1.83
N VAL A 173 -9.71 -2.21 -2.71
CA VAL A 173 -10.81 -2.40 -3.69
C VAL A 173 -12.14 -2.58 -2.98
N SER A 174 -12.18 -3.37 -1.92
CA SER A 174 -13.42 -3.59 -1.14
C SER A 174 -13.87 -2.35 -0.39
N TYR A 175 -12.94 -1.56 0.14
CA TYR A 175 -13.30 -0.32 0.84
C TYR A 175 -13.91 0.72 -0.12
N PHE A 176 -13.38 0.83 -1.34
CA PHE A 176 -14.01 1.64 -2.40
C PHE A 176 -15.41 1.15 -2.72
N ALA A 177 -15.58 -0.15 -2.95
CA ALA A 177 -16.89 -0.76 -3.24
C ALA A 177 -17.91 -0.52 -2.11
N GLN A 178 -17.51 -0.62 -0.84
CA GLN A 178 -18.35 -0.29 0.31
C GLN A 178 -18.79 1.19 0.37
N ASN A 179 -18.07 2.07 -0.33
CA ASN A 179 -18.39 3.49 -0.47
C ASN A 179 -19.02 3.84 -1.82
N GLY A 180 -19.52 2.83 -2.56
CA GLY A 180 -20.25 3.01 -3.81
C GLY A 180 -19.39 3.29 -5.03
N ILE A 181 -18.07 3.05 -4.94
CA ILE A 181 -17.12 3.28 -6.04
C ILE A 181 -16.47 1.95 -6.42
N THR A 182 -16.52 1.62 -7.71
CA THR A 182 -15.85 0.43 -8.24
C THR A 182 -14.51 0.82 -8.81
N ILE A 183 -13.46 0.23 -8.29
CA ILE A 183 -12.11 0.28 -8.84
C ILE A 183 -11.57 -1.16 -8.98
N THR A 184 -10.56 -1.33 -9.80
CA THR A 184 -9.88 -2.60 -10.03
C THR A 184 -8.38 -2.50 -9.71
N PRO A 185 -7.70 -3.61 -9.48
CA PRO A 185 -6.24 -3.62 -9.31
C PRO A 185 -5.47 -3.08 -10.53
N ALA A 186 -6.09 -3.12 -11.72
CA ALA A 186 -5.50 -2.63 -12.97
C ALA A 186 -5.67 -1.13 -13.19
N ASP A 187 -6.49 -0.44 -12.40
CA ASP A 187 -6.71 1.00 -12.54
C ASP A 187 -5.47 1.78 -12.13
N LYS A 188 -5.22 2.88 -12.81
CA LYS A 188 -4.06 3.73 -12.50
C LYS A 188 -4.30 4.53 -11.23
N LEU A 189 -3.27 4.63 -10.43
CA LEU A 189 -3.31 5.37 -9.17
C LEU A 189 -3.73 6.84 -9.37
N ILE A 190 -3.28 7.46 -10.48
CA ILE A 190 -3.64 8.85 -10.80
C ILE A 190 -5.14 9.01 -11.03
N ASP A 191 -5.78 8.04 -11.69
CA ASP A 191 -7.22 8.08 -11.95
C ASP A 191 -8.01 7.81 -10.66
N ILE A 192 -7.54 6.87 -9.82
CA ILE A 192 -8.15 6.56 -8.53
C ILE A 192 -8.15 7.78 -7.61
N ILE A 193 -7.02 8.48 -7.47
CA ILE A 193 -6.93 9.66 -6.59
C ILE A 193 -7.69 10.88 -7.12
N ALA A 194 -8.08 10.89 -8.40
CA ALA A 194 -8.84 11.96 -9.03
C ALA A 194 -10.36 11.80 -8.91
N ILE A 195 -10.86 10.69 -8.37
CA ILE A 195 -12.31 10.45 -8.17
C ILE A 195 -12.88 11.43 -7.15
N ASP A 196 -13.91 12.16 -7.53
CA ASP A 196 -14.67 13.11 -6.69
C ASP A 196 -15.93 12.48 -6.06
#